data_0bc8c32dd5b390940da0a7f27e92bd0c
#
_entry.id   0bc8c32dd5b390940da0a7f27e92bd0c
#
_cell.length_a   1.000
_cell.length_b   1.000
_cell.length_c   1.000
_cell.angle_alpha   90.00
_cell.angle_beta   90.00
_cell.angle_gamma   90.00
#
_symmetry.space_group_name_H-M   'P 1'
#
loop_
_entity.id
_entity.type
_entity.pdbx_description
1 polymer ?
#
loop_
_entity_poly.entity_id
_entity_poly.type
_entity_poly.pdbx_seq_one_letter_code
_entity_poly.pdbx_strand_id
1 'polypeptide(L)'
;MDENGKPIYKDFCNPTTKEFRDELYGNIIDTYMNDKKEHEVKGKDGKFEFGIALKSFGGENIEALGCIYFEKCFVINNVKVIPSEKGSFVAMPSQLVSKENGEKEYEDVCFPITKEFRTELYDAILKENDVIKQKQQEEFQNIDEMDKDSLPFR
;
A
#
# COMPACT_ATOMS: atom_id res chain seq x y z
N MET A 1 7.73 -2.27 19.81
CA MET A 1 7.99 -3.38 20.78
C MET A 1 6.67 -3.80 21.39
N ASP A 2 6.53 -5.07 21.70
CA ASP A 2 5.37 -5.57 22.43
C ASP A 2 5.43 -5.15 23.92
N GLU A 3 4.40 -5.48 24.69
CA GLU A 3 4.33 -5.15 26.13
C GLU A 3 5.50 -5.73 26.94
N ASN A 4 6.22 -6.71 26.42
CA ASN A 4 7.38 -7.35 27.05
C ASN A 4 8.73 -6.84 26.54
N GLY A 5 8.73 -5.79 25.72
CA GLY A 5 9.94 -5.20 25.15
C GLY A 5 10.56 -5.99 24.00
N LYS A 6 9.84 -6.97 23.43
CA LYS A 6 10.30 -7.70 22.25
C LYS A 6 10.01 -6.94 20.96
N PRO A 7 10.90 -6.99 19.96
CA PRO A 7 10.64 -6.35 18.68
C PRO A 7 9.44 -6.97 17.99
N ILE A 8 8.53 -6.12 17.51
CA ILE A 8 7.40 -6.54 16.68
C ILE A 8 7.83 -6.44 15.23
N TYR A 9 7.80 -7.56 14.53
CA TYR A 9 8.06 -7.61 13.09
C TYR A 9 6.73 -7.53 12.35
N LYS A 10 6.67 -6.67 11.34
CA LYS A 10 5.53 -6.56 10.44
C LYS A 10 6.00 -6.81 9.01
N ASP A 11 5.29 -7.66 8.31
CA ASP A 11 5.58 -7.93 6.91
C ASP A 11 5.21 -6.74 6.04
N PHE A 12 6.09 -6.32 5.14
CA PHE A 12 5.79 -5.34 4.11
C PHE A 12 4.84 -5.89 3.06
N CYS A 13 4.97 -7.18 2.77
CA CYS A 13 4.12 -7.90 1.84
C CYS A 13 4.02 -9.36 2.26
N ASN A 14 2.91 -9.98 1.98
CA ASN A 14 2.69 -11.38 2.33
C ASN A 14 1.59 -12.01 1.48
N PRO A 15 1.65 -13.34 1.28
CA PRO A 15 0.53 -14.10 0.74
C PRO A 15 -0.67 -14.03 1.68
N THR A 16 -1.87 -13.89 1.14
CA THR A 16 -3.11 -13.80 1.91
C THR A 16 -3.92 -15.09 1.90
N THR A 17 -3.59 -16.02 1.02
CA THR A 17 -4.22 -17.35 0.97
C THR A 17 -3.19 -18.43 1.26
N LYS A 18 -3.64 -19.53 1.87
CA LYS A 18 -2.78 -20.68 2.17
C LYS A 18 -2.25 -21.32 0.88
N GLU A 19 -3.11 -21.48 -0.12
CA GLU A 19 -2.78 -22.07 -1.41
C GLU A 19 -1.65 -21.32 -2.09
N PHE A 20 -1.76 -20.02 -2.18
CA PHE A 20 -0.72 -19.19 -2.80
C PHE A 20 0.57 -19.17 -1.97
N ARG A 21 0.46 -19.16 -0.65
CA ARG A 21 1.63 -19.24 0.24
C ARG A 21 2.41 -20.52 0.02
N ASP A 22 1.71 -21.65 -0.01
CA ASP A 22 2.33 -22.95 -0.18
C ASP A 22 3.00 -23.09 -1.55
N GLU A 23 2.36 -22.58 -2.60
CA GLU A 23 2.92 -22.52 -3.95
C GLU A 23 4.15 -21.61 -4.03
N LEU A 24 4.05 -20.38 -3.54
CA LEU A 24 5.14 -19.40 -3.57
C LEU A 24 6.37 -19.90 -2.78
N TYR A 25 6.15 -20.33 -1.55
CA TYR A 25 7.24 -20.78 -0.69
C TYR A 25 7.85 -22.09 -1.20
N GLY A 26 7.04 -22.99 -1.73
CA GLY A 26 7.51 -24.20 -2.39
C GLY A 26 8.42 -23.90 -3.58
N ASN A 27 8.03 -22.96 -4.43
CA ASN A 27 8.84 -22.52 -5.58
C ASN A 27 10.15 -21.85 -5.16
N ILE A 28 10.14 -21.04 -4.11
CA ILE A 28 11.34 -20.40 -3.56
C ILE A 28 12.33 -21.47 -3.05
N ILE A 29 11.84 -22.40 -2.26
CA ILE A 29 12.67 -23.49 -1.71
C ILE A 29 13.24 -24.38 -2.82
N ASP A 30 12.40 -24.75 -3.80
CA ASP A 30 12.83 -25.55 -4.95
C ASP A 30 13.90 -24.85 -5.79
N THR A 31 13.74 -23.57 -6.03
CA THR A 31 14.75 -22.74 -6.73
C THR A 31 16.07 -22.71 -5.98
N TYR A 32 16.02 -22.55 -4.67
CA TYR A 32 17.20 -22.57 -3.81
C TYR A 32 17.88 -23.94 -3.78
N MET A 33 17.12 -25.02 -3.61
CA MET A 33 17.67 -26.39 -3.53
C MET A 33 18.28 -26.86 -4.85
N ASN A 34 17.80 -26.38 -5.98
CA ASN A 34 18.32 -26.72 -7.32
C ASN A 34 19.35 -25.70 -7.85
N ASP A 35 19.79 -24.75 -7.03
CA ASP A 35 20.79 -23.71 -7.38
C ASP A 35 20.41 -22.94 -8.66
N LYS A 36 19.12 -22.68 -8.85
CA LYS A 36 18.62 -21.89 -9.97
C LYS A 36 18.65 -20.41 -9.63
N LYS A 37 19.08 -19.58 -10.57
CA LYS A 37 19.09 -18.12 -10.40
C LYS A 37 17.71 -17.50 -10.49
N GLU A 38 16.84 -18.08 -11.29
CA GLU A 38 15.50 -17.61 -11.57
C GLU A 38 14.52 -18.78 -11.72
N HIS A 39 13.29 -18.56 -11.31
CA HIS A 39 12.19 -19.47 -11.55
C HIS A 39 11.01 -18.68 -12.09
N GLU A 40 10.71 -18.87 -13.36
CA GLU A 40 9.53 -18.29 -13.98
C GLU A 40 8.36 -19.26 -13.87
N VAL A 41 7.30 -18.81 -13.20
CA VAL A 41 6.00 -19.45 -13.29
C VAL A 41 5.18 -18.66 -14.32
N LYS A 42 4.82 -19.29 -15.41
CA LYS A 42 3.94 -18.67 -16.40
C LYS A 42 2.58 -18.39 -15.74
N GLY A 43 2.27 -17.12 -15.62
CA GLY A 43 0.95 -16.68 -15.20
C GLY A 43 -0.11 -17.09 -16.22
N LYS A 44 -1.36 -17.05 -15.81
CA LYS A 44 -2.49 -17.16 -16.74
C LYS A 44 -2.45 -16.00 -17.73
N ASP A 45 -2.66 -16.27 -19.00
CA ASP A 45 -2.79 -15.23 -20.02
C ASP A 45 -3.90 -14.26 -19.62
N GLY A 46 -3.55 -13.04 -19.30
CA GLY A 46 -4.53 -12.06 -18.93
C GLY A 46 -3.98 -10.86 -18.21
N LYS A 47 -4.87 -9.93 -17.97
CA LYS A 47 -4.59 -8.75 -17.21
C LYS A 47 -4.38 -9.11 -15.74
N PHE A 48 -3.34 -8.57 -15.18
CA PHE A 48 -3.04 -8.65 -13.77
C PHE A 48 -4.08 -7.88 -12.96
N GLU A 49 -4.83 -8.57 -12.11
CA GLU A 49 -5.82 -7.94 -11.23
C GLU A 49 -5.17 -7.38 -9.98
N PHE A 50 -5.53 -6.16 -9.62
CA PHE A 50 -5.17 -5.58 -8.33
C PHE A 50 -6.34 -4.80 -7.74
N GLY A 51 -6.36 -4.71 -6.41
CA GLY A 51 -7.30 -3.92 -5.64
C GLY A 51 -6.57 -3.00 -4.66
N ILE A 52 -7.20 -1.92 -4.29
CA ILE A 52 -6.63 -0.89 -3.42
C ILE A 52 -7.55 -0.70 -2.23
N ALA A 53 -6.98 -0.71 -1.02
CA ALA A 53 -7.67 -0.38 0.20
C ALA A 53 -6.94 0.76 0.90
N LEU A 54 -7.52 1.95 0.89
CA LEU A 54 -6.97 3.14 1.51
C LEU A 54 -7.87 3.61 2.66
N LYS A 55 -7.22 4.20 3.66
CA LYS A 55 -7.88 4.95 4.72
C LYS A 55 -7.26 6.33 4.81
N SER A 56 -8.09 7.34 5.04
CA SER A 56 -7.60 8.66 5.39
C SER A 56 -6.79 8.59 6.69
N PHE A 57 -5.65 9.23 6.71
CA PHE A 57 -4.76 9.22 7.88
C PHE A 57 -4.90 10.48 8.75
N GLY A 58 -5.35 11.58 8.16
CA GLY A 58 -5.58 12.84 8.88
C GLY A 58 -4.33 13.52 9.42
N GLY A 59 -3.16 13.17 8.91
CA GLY A 59 -1.89 13.77 9.28
C GLY A 59 -1.43 14.83 8.28
N GLU A 60 -0.58 15.75 8.71
CA GLU A 60 -0.03 16.79 7.83
C GLU A 60 0.87 16.24 6.73
N ASN A 61 1.56 15.14 7.01
CA ASN A 61 2.56 14.56 6.12
C ASN A 61 2.07 13.32 5.36
N ILE A 62 0.92 12.79 5.70
CA ILE A 62 0.35 11.60 5.07
C ILE A 62 -1.16 11.83 4.91
N GLU A 63 -1.66 11.83 3.69
CA GLU A 63 -3.09 11.95 3.42
C GLU A 63 -3.85 10.64 3.63
N ALA A 64 -3.29 9.56 3.11
CA ALA A 64 -3.88 8.24 3.20
C ALA A 64 -2.81 7.16 3.39
N LEU A 65 -3.22 6.09 4.05
CA LEU A 65 -2.42 4.90 4.29
C LEU A 65 -3.24 3.68 3.91
N GLY A 66 -2.61 2.70 3.28
CA GLY A 66 -3.32 1.50 2.90
C GLY A 66 -2.46 0.39 2.35
N CYS A 67 -3.09 -0.46 1.59
CA CYS A 67 -2.48 -1.63 0.99
C CYS A 67 -2.99 -1.88 -0.43
N ILE A 68 -2.22 -2.66 -1.17
CA ILE A 68 -2.53 -3.11 -2.51
C ILE A 68 -2.65 -4.63 -2.49
N TYR A 69 -3.76 -5.15 -2.97
CA TYR A 69 -3.99 -6.58 -3.15
C TYR A 69 -3.76 -6.96 -4.60
N PHE A 70 -3.00 -8.03 -4.82
CA PHE A 70 -2.76 -8.61 -6.14
C PHE A 70 -3.43 -9.96 -6.25
N GLU A 71 -4.21 -10.18 -7.32
CA GLU A 71 -4.90 -11.44 -7.61
C GLU A 71 -5.66 -12.02 -6.40
N LYS A 72 -6.07 -11.19 -5.46
CA LYS A 72 -6.72 -11.57 -4.19
C LYS A 72 -5.94 -12.57 -3.33
N CYS A 73 -4.66 -12.76 -3.60
CA CYS A 73 -3.83 -13.76 -2.90
C CYS A 73 -2.52 -13.21 -2.34
N PHE A 74 -2.17 -11.96 -2.66
CA PHE A 74 -0.96 -11.31 -2.17
C PHE A 74 -1.24 -9.85 -1.80
N VAL A 75 -0.64 -9.36 -0.72
CA VAL A 75 -0.83 -7.98 -0.26
C VAL A 75 0.51 -7.27 -0.08
N ILE A 76 0.55 -6.00 -0.47
CA ILE A 76 1.61 -5.05 -0.12
C ILE A 76 1.02 -4.06 0.88
N ASN A 77 1.63 -3.96 2.05
CA ASN A 77 1.22 -3.09 3.14
C ASN A 77 2.01 -1.78 3.13
N ASN A 78 1.57 -0.79 3.91
CA ASN A 78 2.23 0.50 4.09
C ASN A 78 2.42 1.33 2.82
N VAL A 79 1.46 1.29 1.93
CA VAL A 79 1.37 2.22 0.81
C VAL A 79 0.79 3.54 1.30
N LYS A 80 1.42 4.63 0.97
CA LYS A 80 1.07 5.97 1.46
C LYS A 80 0.73 6.90 0.31
N VAL A 81 -0.17 7.83 0.55
CA VAL A 81 -0.37 9.00 -0.30
C VAL A 81 0.12 10.22 0.47
N ILE A 82 1.07 10.93 -0.11
CA ILE A 82 1.78 12.05 0.51
C ILE A 82 1.40 13.33 -0.23
N PRO A 83 0.97 14.38 0.50
CA PRO A 83 0.69 15.67 -0.11
C PRO A 83 1.99 16.37 -0.53
N SER A 84 1.95 17.10 -1.64
CA SER A 84 3.02 17.99 -2.06
C SER A 84 2.46 19.23 -2.71
N GLU A 85 3.31 20.24 -2.91
CA GLU A 85 2.92 21.49 -3.58
C GLU A 85 2.44 21.29 -5.03
N LYS A 86 2.92 20.24 -5.68
CA LYS A 86 2.55 19.86 -7.06
C LYS A 86 1.37 18.88 -7.14
N GLY A 87 0.75 18.55 -6.03
CA GLY A 87 -0.26 17.51 -5.92
C GLY A 87 0.21 16.31 -5.10
N SER A 88 -0.69 15.42 -4.79
CA SER A 88 -0.39 14.22 -4.00
C SER A 88 0.35 13.18 -4.83
N PHE A 89 1.24 12.43 -4.22
CA PHE A 89 1.96 11.33 -4.85
C PHE A 89 1.95 10.07 -4.01
N VAL A 90 2.16 8.93 -4.66
CA VAL A 90 2.20 7.62 -4.03
C VAL A 90 3.61 7.30 -3.57
N ALA A 91 3.74 6.89 -2.30
CA ALA A 91 4.97 6.35 -1.73
C ALA A 91 4.79 4.86 -1.42
N MET A 92 5.62 4.04 -2.03
CA MET A 92 5.68 2.61 -1.75
C MET A 92 6.34 2.34 -0.39
N PRO A 93 6.14 1.15 0.22
CA PRO A 93 6.82 0.82 1.46
C PRO A 93 8.33 0.93 1.30
N SER A 94 8.97 1.60 2.23
CA SER A 94 10.42 1.85 2.23
C SER A 94 11.04 1.56 3.59
N GLN A 95 12.31 1.33 3.60
CA GLN A 95 13.09 1.13 4.82
C GLN A 95 14.33 2.03 4.81
N LEU A 96 14.79 2.37 6.01
CA LEU A 96 16.00 3.16 6.19
C LEU A 96 17.23 2.23 6.10
N VAL A 97 18.07 2.49 5.14
CA VAL A 97 19.29 1.72 4.88
C VAL A 97 20.52 2.59 5.19
N SER A 98 21.52 2.02 5.85
CA SER A 98 22.80 2.70 6.08
C SER A 98 23.75 2.37 4.95
N LYS A 99 24.30 3.39 4.31
CA LYS A 99 25.33 3.26 3.28
C LYS A 99 26.72 3.01 3.92
N GLU A 100 27.66 2.51 3.13
CA GLU A 100 29.04 2.27 3.59
C GLU A 100 29.74 3.53 4.12
N ASN A 101 29.34 4.71 3.63
CA ASN A 101 29.85 6.01 4.09
C ASN A 101 29.17 6.52 5.40
N GLY A 102 28.27 5.74 6.00
CA GLY A 102 27.53 6.11 7.21
C GLY A 102 26.28 6.97 6.98
N GLU A 103 26.00 7.38 5.75
CA GLU A 103 24.75 8.07 5.39
C GLU A 103 23.58 7.11 5.43
N LYS A 104 22.42 7.66 5.80
CA LYS A 104 21.16 6.90 5.80
C LYS A 104 20.27 7.37 4.67
N GLU A 105 19.69 6.43 3.95
CA GLU A 105 18.78 6.68 2.84
C GLU A 105 17.57 5.75 2.93
N TYR A 106 16.41 6.24 2.47
CA TYR A 106 15.23 5.40 2.31
C TYR A 106 15.27 4.68 0.97
N GLU A 107 15.15 3.37 1.01
CA GLU A 107 15.02 2.53 -0.17
C GLU A 107 13.65 1.86 -0.19
N ASP A 108 13.01 1.84 -1.34
CA ASP A 108 11.75 1.14 -1.52
C ASP A 108 11.96 -0.37 -1.37
N VAL A 109 11.12 -1.00 -0.55
CA VAL A 109 11.13 -2.46 -0.35
C VAL A 109 10.55 -3.18 -1.56
N CYS A 110 9.54 -2.58 -2.18
CA CYS A 110 8.90 -3.09 -3.39
C CYS A 110 8.39 -1.92 -4.23
N PHE A 111 8.41 -2.09 -5.54
CA PHE A 111 8.01 -1.05 -6.49
C PHE A 111 7.64 -1.66 -7.85
N PRO A 112 6.79 -0.98 -8.64
CA PRO A 112 6.53 -1.38 -10.01
C PRO A 112 7.78 -1.26 -10.88
N ILE A 113 8.07 -2.26 -11.67
CA ILE A 113 9.29 -2.30 -12.51
C ILE A 113 9.07 -1.78 -13.92
N THR A 114 7.82 -1.66 -14.40
CA THR A 114 7.50 -1.10 -15.70
C THR A 114 6.83 0.27 -15.54
N LYS A 115 7.08 1.17 -16.47
CA LYS A 115 6.47 2.51 -16.48
C LYS A 115 4.95 2.43 -16.65
N GLU A 116 4.48 1.57 -17.53
CA GLU A 116 3.07 1.36 -17.83
C GLU A 116 2.31 0.90 -16.58
N PHE A 117 2.81 -0.11 -15.91
CA PHE A 117 2.18 -0.62 -14.68
C PHE A 117 2.27 0.39 -13.54
N ARG A 118 3.39 1.10 -13.39
CA ARG A 118 3.53 2.16 -12.40
C ARG A 118 2.47 3.24 -12.59
N THR A 119 2.28 3.70 -13.80
CA THR A 119 1.28 4.72 -14.12
C THR A 119 -0.11 4.23 -13.80
N GLU A 120 -0.49 3.04 -14.25
CA GLU A 120 -1.79 2.44 -13.98
C GLU A 120 -2.05 2.29 -12.47
N LEU A 121 -1.10 1.74 -11.73
CA LEU A 121 -1.21 1.52 -10.29
C LEU A 121 -1.31 2.84 -9.51
N TYR A 122 -0.42 3.78 -9.80
CA TYR A 122 -0.37 5.04 -9.06
C TYR A 122 -1.57 5.92 -9.35
N ASP A 123 -2.03 5.97 -10.59
CA ASP A 123 -3.26 6.68 -10.97
C ASP A 123 -4.48 6.07 -10.27
N ALA A 124 -4.55 4.75 -10.18
CA ALA A 124 -5.63 4.07 -9.45
C ALA A 124 -5.62 4.40 -7.95
N ILE A 125 -4.45 4.45 -7.33
CA ILE A 125 -4.30 4.82 -5.91
C ILE A 125 -4.70 6.27 -5.67
N LEU A 126 -4.24 7.19 -6.49
CA LEU A 126 -4.58 8.61 -6.38
C LEU A 126 -6.07 8.86 -6.61
N LYS A 127 -6.67 8.17 -7.55
CA LYS A 127 -8.11 8.23 -7.80
C LYS A 127 -8.92 7.74 -6.60
N GLU A 128 -8.52 6.65 -5.97
CA GLU A 128 -9.16 6.16 -4.74
C GLU A 128 -9.02 7.17 -3.59
N ASN A 129 -7.87 7.79 -3.46
CA ASN A 129 -7.65 8.86 -2.49
C ASN A 129 -8.59 10.06 -2.72
N ASP A 130 -8.81 10.46 -3.95
CA ASP A 130 -9.75 11.54 -4.30
C ASP A 130 -11.19 11.16 -3.95
N VAL A 131 -11.60 9.92 -4.17
CA VAL A 131 -12.92 9.41 -3.77
C VAL A 131 -13.12 9.50 -2.25
N ILE A 132 -12.10 9.13 -1.49
CA ILE A 132 -12.14 9.22 -0.01
C ILE A 132 -12.27 10.67 0.44
N LYS A 133 -11.53 11.59 -0.15
CA LYS A 133 -11.62 13.03 0.15
C LYS A 133 -13.01 13.59 -0.14
N GLN A 134 -13.60 13.23 -1.26
CA GLN A 134 -14.95 13.67 -1.63
C GLN A 134 -16.00 13.18 -0.63
N LYS A 135 -15.95 11.90 -0.25
CA LYS A 135 -16.85 11.35 0.77
C LYS A 135 -16.75 12.07 2.11
N GLN A 136 -15.54 12.38 2.54
CA GLN A 136 -15.34 13.14 3.78
C GLN A 136 -15.93 14.55 3.69
N GLN A 137 -15.77 15.24 2.59
CA GLN A 137 -16.35 16.57 2.39
C GLN A 137 -17.88 16.53 2.40
N GLU A 138 -18.49 15.54 1.77
CA GLU A 138 -19.94 15.34 1.79
C GLU A 138 -20.46 15.05 3.20
N GLU A 139 -19.75 14.22 3.97
CA GLU A 139 -20.10 13.93 5.37
C GLU A 139 -20.04 15.20 6.25
N PHE A 140 -19.00 16.02 6.10
CA PHE A 140 -18.90 17.30 6.81
C PHE A 140 -20.01 18.26 6.45
N GLN A 141 -20.35 18.39 5.17
CA GLN A 141 -21.46 19.24 4.72
C GLN A 141 -22.81 18.79 5.28
N ASN A 142 -23.05 17.48 5.29
CA ASN A 142 -24.26 16.92 5.85
C ASN A 142 -24.40 17.15 7.37
N ILE A 143 -23.28 17.09 8.11
CA ILE A 143 -23.27 17.39 9.55
C ILE A 143 -23.57 18.87 9.79
N ASP A 144 -22.97 19.77 9.03
CA ASP A 144 -23.22 21.22 9.16
C ASP A 144 -24.65 21.59 8.81
N GLU A 145 -25.28 20.92 7.86
CA GLU A 145 -26.69 21.10 7.51
C GLU A 145 -27.59 20.54 8.62
N MET A 146 -27.29 19.40 9.18
CA MET A 146 -28.07 18.82 10.30
C MET A 146 -27.99 19.67 11.57
N ASP A 147 -26.84 20.26 11.88
CA ASP A 147 -26.70 21.15 13.03
C ASP A 147 -27.46 22.46 12.87
N LYS A 148 -27.61 22.98 11.65
CA LYS A 148 -28.41 24.17 11.37
C LYS A 148 -29.92 23.94 11.57
N ASP A 149 -30.41 22.75 11.22
CA ASP A 149 -31.80 22.37 11.39
C ASP A 149 -32.16 21.93 12.81
N SER A 150 -31.19 21.56 13.62
CA SER A 150 -31.35 21.07 14.99
C SER A 150 -31.20 22.13 16.08
N LEU A 151 -30.93 23.40 15.73
CA LEU A 151 -30.82 24.49 16.69
C LEU A 151 -32.21 24.89 17.22
N PRO A 152 -32.56 24.61 18.51
CA PRO A 152 -33.88 24.86 19.05
C PRO A 152 -34.11 26.32 19.46
N PHE A 153 -33.23 27.24 19.17
CA PHE A 153 -33.27 28.63 19.60
C PHE A 153 -33.40 29.62 18.46
N ARG A 154 -34.25 30.52 18.72
CA ARG A 154 -34.31 31.81 18.03
C ARG A 154 -34.03 32.94 18.96
#